data_d45ad97b307461da530c27451cd81a7a
#
_entry.id   d45ad97b307461da530c27451cd81a7a
#
_cell.length_a   1.000
_cell.length_b   1.000
_cell.length_c   1.000
_cell.angle_alpha   90.00
_cell.angle_beta   90.00
_cell.angle_gamma   90.00
#
_symmetry.space_group_name_H-M   'P 1'
#
loop_
_entity.id
_entity.type
_entity.pdbx_description
1 polymer ?
#
loop_
_entity_poly.entity_id
_entity_poly.type
_entity_poly.pdbx_seq_one_letter_code
_entity_poly.pdbx_strand_id
1 'polypeptide(L)'
;NIELIPKIQKMGAQSLHENTERLMQIVGLDSKEYLNRFPTELSGGQQQRIGVARAFATDPDVILMDEPFSALDPITRSDLQDELVNLQAKLKKTIVFVTHDMDEAIKIADMICIMRNGRILQYDTPENILKNPADEFVSDFVGKNRIWASPKYIKISDIMLANQITTVRNVSVFKCLDKMRQKRVDSLMVIDFQSHKLLGVAKAKKLREVDDKAQPVATLIDSDVKSLQPEECILDALKHIRNRHISTIPVTDGTGRLLGVVTRSSLLTTLSQQYFDCGDEVGE
;
A
#
# COMPACT_ATOMS: atom_id res chain seq x y z
N ASN A 1 -11.62 30.90 17.79
CA ASN A 1 -10.31 30.44 17.36
C ASN A 1 -10.24 30.27 15.80
N ILE A 2 -11.12 29.49 15.16
CA ILE A 2 -11.11 29.28 13.71
C ILE A 2 -11.30 30.61 12.96
N GLU A 3 -12.22 31.46 13.42
CA GLU A 3 -12.57 32.73 12.79
C GLU A 3 -11.57 33.87 12.99
N LEU A 4 -10.58 33.71 13.89
CA LEU A 4 -9.72 34.82 14.32
C LEU A 4 -8.97 35.46 13.13
N ILE A 5 -8.23 34.67 12.37
CA ILE A 5 -7.44 35.17 11.26
C ILE A 5 -8.33 35.62 10.10
N PRO A 6 -9.36 34.86 9.67
CA PRO A 6 -10.30 35.35 8.65
C PRO A 6 -10.98 36.65 9.00
N LYS A 7 -11.33 36.92 10.29
CA LYS A 7 -11.85 38.21 10.77
C LYS A 7 -10.84 39.35 10.56
N ILE A 8 -9.57 39.10 10.90
CA ILE A 8 -8.50 40.10 10.70
C ILE A 8 -8.34 40.40 9.19
N GLN A 9 -8.52 39.41 8.33
CA GLN A 9 -8.49 39.55 6.88
C GLN A 9 -9.79 40.17 6.30
N LYS A 10 -10.72 40.59 7.17
CA LYS A 10 -11.98 41.22 6.78
C LYS A 10 -12.91 40.35 5.93
N MET A 11 -12.91 39.04 6.14
CA MET A 11 -13.88 38.15 5.53
C MET A 11 -15.30 38.53 5.97
N GLY A 12 -16.28 38.48 5.07
CA GLY A 12 -17.67 38.81 5.38
C GLY A 12 -18.27 37.85 6.42
N ALA A 13 -19.12 38.36 7.32
CA ALA A 13 -19.62 37.60 8.45
C ALA A 13 -20.35 36.30 8.06
N GLN A 14 -21.12 36.31 6.98
CA GLN A 14 -21.85 35.14 6.52
C GLN A 14 -20.86 34.06 6.01
N SER A 15 -19.95 34.43 5.10
CA SER A 15 -18.92 33.52 4.57
C SER A 15 -18.01 32.97 5.67
N LEU A 16 -17.74 33.78 6.71
CA LEU A 16 -16.96 33.38 7.86
C LEU A 16 -17.65 32.28 8.64
N HIS A 17 -18.95 32.42 8.91
CA HIS A 17 -19.72 31.42 9.64
C HIS A 17 -19.85 30.11 8.87
N GLU A 18 -20.23 30.18 7.60
CA GLU A 18 -20.35 29.02 6.71
C GLU A 18 -19.02 28.26 6.57
N ASN A 19 -17.91 28.98 6.44
CA ASN A 19 -16.58 28.34 6.37
C ASN A 19 -16.21 27.67 7.70
N THR A 20 -16.52 28.29 8.83
CA THR A 20 -16.25 27.72 10.16
C THR A 20 -17.03 26.44 10.38
N GLU A 21 -18.35 26.44 10.08
CA GLU A 21 -19.17 25.23 10.20
C GLU A 21 -18.67 24.10 9.29
N ARG A 22 -18.32 24.42 8.04
CA ARG A 22 -17.75 23.46 7.10
C ARG A 22 -16.45 22.84 7.63
N LEU A 23 -15.53 23.66 8.16
CA LEU A 23 -14.26 23.19 8.71
C LEU A 23 -14.46 22.35 9.97
N MET A 24 -15.39 22.73 10.86
CA MET A 24 -15.73 21.93 12.04
C MET A 24 -16.29 20.57 11.64
N GLN A 25 -17.16 20.52 10.66
CA GLN A 25 -17.69 19.26 10.12
C GLN A 25 -16.60 18.36 9.55
N ILE A 26 -15.63 18.95 8.80
CA ILE A 26 -14.48 18.23 8.24
C ILE A 26 -13.66 17.56 9.33
N VAL A 27 -13.41 18.23 10.44
CA VAL A 27 -12.62 17.64 11.54
C VAL A 27 -13.49 16.82 12.53
N GLY A 28 -14.73 16.49 12.15
CA GLY A 28 -15.62 15.65 12.94
C GLY A 28 -16.10 16.27 14.26
N LEU A 29 -16.28 17.60 14.28
CA LEU A 29 -16.86 18.33 15.42
C LEU A 29 -18.21 18.93 15.00
N ASP A 30 -19.28 18.58 15.73
CA ASP A 30 -20.61 19.19 15.50
C ASP A 30 -20.59 20.69 15.87
N SER A 31 -20.80 21.55 14.85
CA SER A 31 -20.81 23.00 15.07
C SER A 31 -21.86 23.44 16.09
N LYS A 32 -23.02 22.79 16.15
CA LYS A 32 -24.09 23.11 17.10
C LYS A 32 -23.67 22.92 18.54
N GLU A 33 -22.80 21.94 18.80
CA GLU A 33 -22.33 21.62 20.14
C GLU A 33 -21.06 22.38 20.51
N TYR A 34 -20.10 22.52 19.58
CA TYR A 34 -18.73 22.95 19.90
C TYR A 34 -18.39 24.37 19.48
N LEU A 35 -19.22 25.04 18.64
CA LEU A 35 -18.89 26.34 18.06
C LEU A 35 -18.58 27.41 19.11
N ASN A 36 -19.34 27.43 20.23
CA ASN A 36 -19.25 28.43 21.28
C ASN A 36 -18.51 27.97 22.55
N ARG A 37 -17.90 26.77 22.53
CA ARG A 37 -17.11 26.28 23.66
C ARG A 37 -15.76 26.97 23.77
N PHE A 38 -15.33 27.21 24.98
CA PHE A 38 -13.97 27.69 25.27
C PHE A 38 -12.98 26.53 25.19
N PRO A 39 -11.68 26.81 24.90
CA PRO A 39 -10.66 25.77 24.84
C PRO A 39 -10.59 24.90 26.11
N THR A 40 -10.81 25.47 27.28
CA THR A 40 -10.83 24.77 28.57
C THR A 40 -11.99 23.78 28.74
N GLU A 41 -13.01 23.88 27.90
CA GLU A 41 -14.19 23.00 27.89
C GLU A 41 -14.04 21.86 26.85
N LEU A 42 -12.91 21.81 26.14
CA LEU A 42 -12.59 20.85 25.11
C LEU A 42 -11.53 19.85 25.59
N SER A 43 -11.67 18.58 25.22
CA SER A 43 -10.60 17.60 25.39
C SER A 43 -9.36 17.96 24.56
N GLY A 44 -8.19 17.43 24.91
CA GLY A 44 -6.95 17.65 24.13
C GLY A 44 -7.11 17.30 22.65
N GLY A 45 -7.79 16.19 22.35
CA GLY A 45 -8.08 15.79 20.96
C GLY A 45 -9.02 16.76 20.24
N GLN A 46 -10.05 17.29 20.92
CA GLN A 46 -10.93 18.31 20.33
C GLN A 46 -10.19 19.62 20.08
N GLN A 47 -9.29 20.01 20.98
CA GLN A 47 -8.42 21.18 20.77
C GLN A 47 -7.50 21.00 19.55
N GLN A 48 -6.91 19.82 19.36
CA GLN A 48 -6.11 19.51 18.18
C GLN A 48 -6.93 19.56 16.89
N ARG A 49 -8.13 18.97 16.85
CA ARG A 49 -9.05 19.06 15.71
C ARG A 49 -9.39 20.52 15.37
N ILE A 50 -9.64 21.37 16.37
CA ILE A 50 -9.82 22.82 16.16
C ILE A 50 -8.54 23.47 15.61
N GLY A 51 -7.36 23.04 16.07
CA GLY A 51 -6.07 23.49 15.55
C GLY A 51 -5.91 23.19 14.05
N VAL A 52 -6.27 21.97 13.63
CA VAL A 52 -6.30 21.58 12.20
C VAL A 52 -7.30 22.46 11.43
N ALA A 53 -8.56 22.58 11.89
CA ALA A 53 -9.56 23.44 11.24
C ALA A 53 -9.08 24.88 11.09
N ARG A 54 -8.42 25.43 12.12
CA ARG A 54 -7.83 26.78 12.10
C ARG A 54 -6.76 26.94 11.01
N ALA A 55 -5.92 25.92 10.79
CA ALA A 55 -4.88 25.96 9.75
C ALA A 55 -5.45 26.10 8.34
N PHE A 56 -6.65 25.59 8.10
CA PHE A 56 -7.35 25.70 6.82
C PHE A 56 -8.27 26.93 6.70
N ALA A 57 -8.46 27.69 7.78
CA ALA A 57 -9.51 28.73 7.84
C ALA A 57 -9.33 29.88 6.84
N THR A 58 -8.10 30.18 6.45
CA THR A 58 -7.75 31.26 5.48
C THR A 58 -7.48 30.74 4.08
N ASP A 59 -7.72 29.46 3.83
CA ASP A 59 -7.45 28.80 2.54
C ASP A 59 -6.01 29.01 2.01
N PRO A 60 -4.95 28.81 2.83
CA PRO A 60 -3.57 29.06 2.42
C PRO A 60 -3.08 28.03 1.39
N ASP A 61 -2.09 28.38 0.59
CA ASP A 61 -1.46 27.45 -0.36
C ASP A 61 -0.54 26.44 0.35
N VAL A 62 0.09 26.86 1.45
CA VAL A 62 1.00 26.04 2.25
C VAL A 62 0.55 26.03 3.70
N ILE A 63 0.44 24.85 4.29
CA ILE A 63 0.06 24.65 5.68
C ILE A 63 1.22 23.99 6.42
N LEU A 64 1.61 24.57 7.57
CA LEU A 64 2.62 24.02 8.45
C LEU A 64 1.95 23.47 9.71
N MET A 65 2.26 22.23 10.06
CA MET A 65 1.73 21.56 11.25
C MET A 65 2.90 20.96 12.05
N ASP A 66 2.90 21.19 13.34
CA ASP A 66 3.86 20.62 14.26
C ASP A 66 3.15 19.61 15.17
N GLU A 67 3.52 18.33 15.05
CA GLU A 67 2.94 17.19 15.78
C GLU A 67 1.40 17.21 15.86
N PRO A 68 0.66 17.27 14.73
CA PRO A 68 -0.77 17.54 14.74
C PRO A 68 -1.63 16.42 15.35
N PHE A 69 -1.04 15.25 15.64
CA PHE A 69 -1.76 14.07 16.13
C PHE A 69 -1.29 13.57 17.51
N SER A 70 -0.32 14.23 18.15
CA SER A 70 0.39 13.73 19.34
C SER A 70 -0.51 13.52 20.57
N ALA A 71 -1.57 14.35 20.75
CA ALA A 71 -2.48 14.26 21.89
C ALA A 71 -3.74 13.42 21.63
N LEU A 72 -3.78 12.65 20.55
CA LEU A 72 -4.94 11.84 20.17
C LEU A 72 -4.78 10.39 20.59
N ASP A 73 -5.89 9.77 21.00
CA ASP A 73 -5.96 8.31 21.10
C ASP A 73 -5.83 7.64 19.72
N PRO A 74 -5.43 6.35 19.65
CA PRO A 74 -5.12 5.69 18.37
C PRO A 74 -6.26 5.67 17.34
N ILE A 75 -7.51 5.54 17.80
CA ILE A 75 -8.68 5.49 16.90
C ILE A 75 -8.92 6.86 16.31
N THR A 76 -9.07 7.87 17.18
CA THR A 76 -9.27 9.27 16.76
C THR A 76 -8.13 9.79 15.89
N ARG A 77 -6.89 9.37 16.19
CA ARG A 77 -5.70 9.68 15.39
C ARG A 77 -5.83 9.14 13.96
N SER A 78 -6.16 7.86 13.83
CA SER A 78 -6.34 7.23 12.52
C SER A 78 -7.43 7.92 11.70
N ASP A 79 -8.57 8.23 12.31
CA ASP A 79 -9.68 8.91 11.63
C ASP A 79 -9.27 10.31 11.14
N LEU A 80 -8.59 11.10 11.98
CA LEU A 80 -8.16 12.44 11.61
C LEU A 80 -7.04 12.43 10.53
N GLN A 81 -6.17 11.43 10.54
CA GLN A 81 -5.19 11.22 9.50
C GLN A 81 -5.86 10.95 8.14
N ASP A 82 -6.86 10.07 8.11
CA ASP A 82 -7.61 9.75 6.91
C ASP A 82 -8.40 10.97 6.40
N GLU A 83 -8.99 11.76 7.31
CA GLU A 83 -9.63 13.03 6.97
C GLU A 83 -8.64 14.06 6.39
N LEU A 84 -7.43 14.18 6.95
CA LEU A 84 -6.39 15.07 6.45
C LEU A 84 -5.96 14.70 5.01
N VAL A 85 -5.74 13.40 4.74
CA VAL A 85 -5.44 12.89 3.39
C VAL A 85 -6.57 13.20 2.42
N ASN A 86 -7.82 12.94 2.80
CA ASN A 86 -8.99 13.24 1.99
C ASN A 86 -9.14 14.74 1.72
N LEU A 87 -8.86 15.57 2.71
CA LEU A 87 -8.93 17.03 2.60
C LEU A 87 -7.84 17.57 1.67
N GLN A 88 -6.62 17.08 1.81
CA GLN A 88 -5.49 17.43 0.94
C GLN A 88 -5.79 17.06 -0.52
N ALA A 89 -6.29 15.86 -0.78
CA ALA A 89 -6.66 15.40 -2.12
C ALA A 89 -7.74 16.28 -2.78
N LYS A 90 -8.71 16.77 -1.98
CA LYS A 90 -9.79 17.66 -2.46
C LYS A 90 -9.30 19.10 -2.70
N LEU A 91 -8.52 19.63 -1.77
CA LEU A 91 -8.10 21.05 -1.81
C LEU A 91 -6.78 21.26 -2.53
N LYS A 92 -6.00 20.19 -2.78
CA LYS A 92 -4.69 20.22 -3.47
C LYS A 92 -3.70 21.20 -2.84
N LYS A 93 -3.72 21.29 -1.51
CA LYS A 93 -2.82 22.15 -0.74
C LYS A 93 -1.50 21.46 -0.45
N THR A 94 -0.43 22.25 -0.31
CA THR A 94 0.85 21.75 0.20
C THR A 94 0.80 21.71 1.72
N ILE A 95 0.98 20.56 2.32
CA ILE A 95 1.03 20.38 3.77
C ILE A 95 2.43 19.93 4.15
N VAL A 96 3.08 20.66 5.04
CA VAL A 96 4.33 20.26 5.68
C VAL A 96 4.01 19.99 7.14
N PHE A 97 4.14 18.75 7.58
CA PHE A 97 3.95 18.43 8.99
C PHE A 97 5.20 17.78 9.59
N VAL A 98 5.45 18.05 10.85
CA VAL A 98 6.53 17.47 11.63
C VAL A 98 5.93 16.39 12.52
N THR A 99 6.53 15.22 12.53
CA THR A 99 6.18 14.13 13.43
C THR A 99 7.44 13.35 13.80
N HIS A 100 7.44 12.72 14.97
CA HIS A 100 8.42 11.73 15.37
C HIS A 100 7.93 10.30 15.11
N ASP A 101 6.70 10.11 14.65
CA ASP A 101 6.09 8.81 14.36
C ASP A 101 6.24 8.48 12.87
N MET A 102 7.06 7.47 12.58
CA MET A 102 7.26 7.01 11.19
C MET A 102 6.02 6.39 10.57
N ASP A 103 5.10 5.79 11.36
CA ASP A 103 3.86 5.22 10.80
C ASP A 103 2.94 6.32 10.30
N GLU A 104 2.90 7.46 11.01
CA GLU A 104 2.18 8.65 10.54
C GLU A 104 2.77 9.18 9.24
N ALA A 105 4.11 9.35 9.19
CA ALA A 105 4.78 9.82 8.00
C ALA A 105 4.54 8.90 6.79
N ILE A 106 4.71 7.58 6.95
CA ILE A 106 4.50 6.59 5.89
C ILE A 106 3.03 6.55 5.42
N LYS A 107 2.08 6.75 6.34
CA LYS A 107 0.64 6.70 6.03
C LYS A 107 0.19 7.91 5.22
N ILE A 108 0.69 9.11 5.55
CA ILE A 108 0.12 10.38 5.09
C ILE A 108 0.96 11.05 4.00
N ALA A 109 2.29 10.98 4.09
CA ALA A 109 3.16 11.81 3.27
C ALA A 109 3.36 11.27 1.84
N ASP A 110 3.41 12.17 0.87
CA ASP A 110 3.91 11.90 -0.48
C ASP A 110 5.45 11.86 -0.50
N MET A 111 6.09 12.71 0.33
CA MET A 111 7.54 12.82 0.49
C MET A 111 7.89 12.90 1.97
N ILE A 112 8.96 12.23 2.39
CA ILE A 112 9.46 12.25 3.77
C ILE A 112 10.86 12.86 3.80
N CYS A 113 11.08 13.76 4.74
CA CYS A 113 12.38 14.36 5.02
C CYS A 113 12.87 13.92 6.40
N ILE A 114 13.86 13.02 6.44
CA ILE A 114 14.47 12.56 7.69
C ILE A 114 15.59 13.53 8.06
N MET A 115 15.51 14.08 9.26
CA MET A 115 16.47 15.06 9.78
C MET A 115 17.14 14.57 11.06
N ARG A 116 18.42 14.89 11.21
CA ARG A 116 19.20 14.65 12.42
C ARG A 116 20.16 15.82 12.67
N ASN A 117 20.15 16.36 13.88
CA ASN A 117 21.05 17.45 14.29
C ASN A 117 21.04 18.65 13.31
N GLY A 118 19.86 19.05 12.83
CA GLY A 118 19.67 20.17 11.91
C GLY A 118 20.10 19.90 10.47
N ARG A 119 20.44 18.64 10.11
CA ARG A 119 20.81 18.25 8.74
C ARG A 119 19.79 17.26 8.18
N ILE A 120 19.52 17.40 6.90
CA ILE A 120 18.72 16.43 6.15
C ILE A 120 19.62 15.22 5.85
N LEU A 121 19.18 14.04 6.25
CA LEU A 121 19.84 12.76 5.96
C LEU A 121 19.27 12.13 4.70
N GLN A 122 17.95 12.14 4.55
CA GLN A 122 17.28 11.62 3.36
C GLN A 122 16.00 12.40 3.10
N TYR A 123 15.71 12.66 1.82
CA TYR A 123 14.47 13.25 1.35
C TYR A 123 13.98 12.46 0.15
N ASP A 124 12.92 11.69 0.32
CA ASP A 124 12.43 10.76 -0.71
C ASP A 124 10.97 10.34 -0.46
N THR A 125 10.44 9.52 -1.37
CA THR A 125 9.15 8.88 -1.17
C THR A 125 9.20 7.86 -0.02
N PRO A 126 8.07 7.60 0.67
CA PRO A 126 8.01 6.56 1.70
C PRO A 126 8.51 5.20 1.21
N GLU A 127 8.16 4.81 -0.02
CA GLU A 127 8.63 3.55 -0.62
C GLU A 127 10.16 3.49 -0.72
N ASN A 128 10.79 4.56 -1.21
CA ASN A 128 12.23 4.55 -1.41
C ASN A 128 13.00 4.62 -0.10
N ILE A 129 12.50 5.35 0.90
CA ILE A 129 13.08 5.37 2.25
C ILE A 129 13.03 3.98 2.90
N LEU A 130 11.91 3.26 2.73
CA LEU A 130 11.75 1.89 3.25
C LEU A 130 12.67 0.88 2.55
N LYS A 131 12.86 1.01 1.23
CA LYS A 131 13.65 0.07 0.42
C LYS A 131 15.14 0.38 0.41
N ASN A 132 15.50 1.66 0.40
CA ASN A 132 16.84 2.17 0.19
C ASN A 132 17.19 3.25 1.22
N PRO A 133 17.28 2.91 2.53
CA PRO A 133 17.68 3.86 3.55
C PRO A 133 19.12 4.38 3.27
N ALA A 134 19.32 5.69 3.41
CA ALA A 134 20.56 6.36 3.05
C ALA A 134 21.76 5.95 3.93
N ASP A 135 21.52 5.62 5.19
CA ASP A 135 22.52 5.15 6.14
C ASP A 135 21.90 4.24 7.21
N GLU A 136 22.74 3.72 8.10
CA GLU A 136 22.33 2.85 9.19
C GLU A 136 21.37 3.55 10.17
N PHE A 137 21.59 4.85 10.45
CA PHE A 137 20.68 5.60 11.30
C PHE A 137 19.27 5.69 10.69
N VAL A 138 19.17 5.98 9.40
CA VAL A 138 17.87 6.01 8.70
C VAL A 138 17.23 4.64 8.73
N SER A 139 18.01 3.57 8.48
CA SER A 139 17.52 2.19 8.52
C SER A 139 16.97 1.81 9.90
N ASP A 140 17.69 2.15 10.96
CA ASP A 140 17.26 1.85 12.35
C ASP A 140 16.07 2.71 12.77
N PHE A 141 16.08 4.03 12.42
CA PHE A 141 15.00 4.95 12.74
C PHE A 141 13.68 4.57 12.05
N VAL A 142 13.77 4.14 10.79
CA VAL A 142 12.61 3.66 10.02
C VAL A 142 12.15 2.29 10.49
N GLY A 143 13.08 1.44 10.92
CA GLY A 143 12.87 0.03 11.29
C GLY A 143 13.15 -0.90 10.11
N LYS A 144 14.16 -1.76 10.27
CA LYS A 144 14.74 -2.63 9.21
C LYS A 144 13.72 -3.44 8.42
N ASN A 145 12.64 -3.85 9.07
CA ASN A 145 11.61 -4.73 8.48
C ASN A 145 10.25 -4.07 8.25
N ARG A 146 10.18 -2.75 8.40
CA ARG A 146 8.90 -2.01 8.32
C ARG A 146 8.25 -2.05 6.94
N ILE A 147 9.02 -2.29 5.88
CA ILE A 147 8.47 -2.49 4.53
C ILE A 147 7.46 -3.65 4.51
N TRP A 148 7.73 -4.73 5.26
CA TRP A 148 6.85 -5.90 5.35
C TRP A 148 5.55 -5.60 6.12
N ALA A 149 5.57 -4.64 7.04
CA ALA A 149 4.38 -4.15 7.74
C ALA A 149 3.52 -3.21 6.86
N SER A 150 4.01 -2.80 5.70
CA SER A 150 3.32 -1.90 4.77
C SER A 150 3.08 -2.54 3.40
N PRO A 151 2.14 -3.50 3.28
CA PRO A 151 1.94 -4.32 2.06
C PRO A 151 1.71 -3.52 0.77
N LYS A 152 1.22 -2.28 0.88
CA LYS A 152 1.01 -1.39 -0.28
C LYS A 152 2.30 -1.04 -1.03
N TYR A 153 3.46 -1.11 -0.38
CA TYR A 153 4.77 -0.80 -0.97
C TYR A 153 5.53 -2.03 -1.45
N ILE A 154 5.03 -3.24 -1.16
CA ILE A 154 5.63 -4.48 -1.68
C ILE A 154 5.10 -4.71 -3.08
N LYS A 155 5.97 -4.60 -4.08
CA LYS A 155 5.63 -4.85 -5.47
C LYS A 155 5.65 -6.34 -5.80
N ILE A 156 4.90 -6.71 -6.82
CA ILE A 156 4.92 -8.08 -7.35
C ILE A 156 6.32 -8.48 -7.81
N SER A 157 7.10 -7.55 -8.37
CA SER A 157 8.51 -7.75 -8.73
C SER A 157 9.39 -8.19 -7.55
N ASP A 158 9.06 -7.76 -6.33
CA ASP A 158 9.86 -8.06 -5.12
C ASP A 158 9.63 -9.51 -4.61
N ILE A 159 8.49 -10.13 -4.97
CA ILE A 159 8.03 -11.41 -4.45
C ILE A 159 7.84 -12.49 -5.51
N MET A 160 7.89 -12.15 -6.79
CA MET A 160 7.71 -13.10 -7.86
C MET A 160 8.90 -14.05 -7.98
N LEU A 161 8.60 -15.29 -8.33
CA LEU A 161 9.59 -16.31 -8.64
C LEU A 161 9.90 -16.27 -10.14
N ALA A 162 11.14 -15.91 -10.49
CA ALA A 162 11.58 -15.83 -11.88
C ALA A 162 11.79 -17.21 -12.54
N ASN A 163 11.98 -18.27 -11.74
CA ASN A 163 12.26 -19.63 -12.22
C ASN A 163 10.97 -20.46 -12.39
N GLN A 164 9.98 -19.89 -13.10
CA GLN A 164 8.73 -20.58 -13.41
C GLN A 164 8.94 -21.75 -14.37
N ILE A 165 8.16 -22.80 -14.19
CA ILE A 165 8.23 -23.98 -15.03
C ILE A 165 7.24 -23.80 -16.20
N THR A 166 7.80 -23.66 -17.40
CA THR A 166 7.04 -23.41 -18.62
C THR A 166 6.95 -24.65 -19.50
N THR A 167 6.01 -24.66 -20.42
CA THR A 167 5.91 -25.58 -21.53
C THR A 167 5.38 -24.85 -22.76
N VAL A 168 5.48 -25.47 -23.93
CA VAL A 168 4.91 -24.94 -25.18
C VAL A 168 3.66 -25.74 -25.59
N ARG A 169 2.76 -25.10 -26.33
CA ARG A 169 1.44 -25.63 -26.65
C ARG A 169 1.41 -27.00 -27.31
N ASN A 170 2.46 -27.39 -28.08
CA ASN A 170 2.51 -28.64 -28.85
C ASN A 170 3.07 -29.84 -28.06
N VAL A 171 3.43 -29.65 -26.79
CA VAL A 171 3.92 -30.75 -25.94
C VAL A 171 2.76 -31.63 -25.50
N SER A 172 2.97 -32.97 -25.52
CA SER A 172 1.92 -33.92 -25.11
C SER A 172 1.59 -33.81 -23.62
N VAL A 173 0.34 -34.13 -23.27
CA VAL A 173 -0.15 -34.20 -21.91
C VAL A 173 0.75 -35.08 -21.04
N PHE A 174 1.20 -36.24 -21.53
CA PHE A 174 2.11 -37.14 -20.82
C PHE A 174 3.40 -36.43 -20.40
N LYS A 175 4.08 -35.74 -21.33
CA LYS A 175 5.32 -35.00 -21.01
C LYS A 175 5.09 -33.86 -20.05
N CYS A 176 3.93 -33.18 -20.14
CA CYS A 176 3.58 -32.15 -19.19
C CYS A 176 3.40 -32.71 -17.76
N LEU A 177 2.69 -33.83 -17.63
CA LEU A 177 2.50 -34.48 -16.30
C LEU A 177 3.83 -35.01 -15.73
N ASP A 178 4.70 -35.59 -16.56
CA ASP A 178 6.02 -36.02 -16.11
C ASP A 178 6.88 -34.85 -15.66
N LYS A 179 6.90 -33.74 -16.41
CA LYS A 179 7.57 -32.49 -16.00
C LYS A 179 7.05 -31.93 -14.68
N MET A 180 5.71 -31.93 -14.49
CA MET A 180 5.08 -31.51 -13.24
C MET A 180 5.53 -32.39 -12.06
N ARG A 181 5.58 -33.71 -12.26
CA ARG A 181 6.04 -34.66 -11.25
C ARG A 181 7.49 -34.45 -10.87
N GLN A 182 8.39 -34.34 -11.88
CA GLN A 182 9.83 -34.14 -11.66
C GLN A 182 10.11 -32.81 -10.93
N LYS A 183 9.37 -31.76 -11.25
CA LYS A 183 9.54 -30.41 -10.68
C LYS A 183 8.67 -30.18 -9.44
N ARG A 184 7.86 -31.15 -9.02
CA ARG A 184 6.93 -31.07 -7.87
C ARG A 184 5.99 -29.88 -7.91
N VAL A 185 5.43 -29.62 -9.09
CA VAL A 185 4.45 -28.55 -9.30
C VAL A 185 3.12 -29.11 -9.81
N ASP A 186 2.02 -28.40 -9.54
CA ASP A 186 0.66 -28.77 -9.93
C ASP A 186 0.19 -28.03 -11.19
N SER A 187 0.99 -27.11 -11.70
CA SER A 187 0.66 -26.29 -12.86
C SER A 187 1.89 -25.94 -13.69
N LEU A 188 1.72 -25.77 -15.01
CA LEU A 188 2.72 -25.28 -15.93
C LEU A 188 2.21 -24.04 -16.65
N MET A 189 3.06 -23.04 -16.80
CA MET A 189 2.78 -21.89 -17.67
C MET A 189 3.00 -22.32 -19.12
N VAL A 190 1.95 -22.19 -19.93
CA VAL A 190 2.06 -22.50 -21.37
C VAL A 190 2.35 -21.21 -22.11
N ILE A 191 3.49 -21.19 -22.81
CA ILE A 191 3.99 -20.01 -23.51
C ILE A 191 4.11 -20.26 -25.00
N ASP A 192 4.07 -19.18 -25.76
CA ASP A 192 4.47 -19.21 -27.17
C ASP A 192 6.00 -19.32 -27.27
N PHE A 193 6.48 -20.20 -28.13
CA PHE A 193 7.91 -20.51 -28.20
C PHE A 193 8.77 -19.33 -28.69
N GLN A 194 8.25 -18.49 -29.59
CA GLN A 194 9.01 -17.39 -30.19
C GLN A 194 8.90 -16.12 -29.38
N SER A 195 7.68 -15.74 -29.00
CA SER A 195 7.40 -14.48 -28.32
C SER A 195 7.48 -14.55 -26.80
N HIS A 196 7.53 -15.77 -26.23
CA HIS A 196 7.44 -16.02 -24.79
C HIS A 196 6.17 -15.45 -24.13
N LYS A 197 5.14 -15.14 -24.94
CA LYS A 197 3.85 -14.69 -24.42
C LYS A 197 3.13 -15.83 -23.71
N LEU A 198 2.48 -15.50 -22.60
CA LEU A 198 1.63 -16.42 -21.87
C LEU A 198 0.39 -16.77 -22.72
N LEU A 199 0.17 -18.05 -22.97
CA LEU A 199 -1.01 -18.57 -23.66
C LEU A 199 -2.07 -19.10 -22.68
N GLY A 200 -1.66 -19.45 -21.47
CA GLY A 200 -2.53 -19.94 -20.42
C GLY A 200 -1.80 -20.84 -19.43
N VAL A 201 -2.55 -21.51 -18.58
CA VAL A 201 -2.03 -22.39 -17.53
C VAL A 201 -2.60 -23.81 -17.72
N ALA A 202 -1.71 -24.80 -17.72
CA ALA A 202 -2.07 -26.21 -17.68
C ALA A 202 -2.04 -26.72 -16.23
N LYS A 203 -3.17 -27.25 -15.73
CA LYS A 203 -3.30 -27.75 -14.36
C LYS A 203 -3.23 -29.28 -14.32
N ALA A 204 -2.45 -29.85 -13.41
CA ALA A 204 -2.29 -31.30 -13.27
C ALA A 204 -3.63 -32.05 -13.11
N LYS A 205 -4.58 -31.46 -12.36
CA LYS A 205 -5.91 -32.04 -12.18
C LYS A 205 -6.60 -32.29 -13.53
N LYS A 206 -6.71 -31.24 -14.34
CA LYS A 206 -7.37 -31.30 -15.67
C LYS A 206 -6.64 -32.24 -16.63
N LEU A 207 -5.29 -32.27 -16.59
CA LEU A 207 -4.49 -33.15 -17.43
C LEU A 207 -4.60 -34.63 -17.06
N ARG A 208 -4.88 -34.95 -15.78
CA ARG A 208 -5.08 -36.35 -15.33
C ARG A 208 -6.40 -36.94 -15.74
N GLU A 209 -7.45 -36.11 -15.89
CA GLU A 209 -8.80 -36.52 -16.22
C GLU A 209 -8.98 -36.94 -17.71
N VAL A 210 -8.01 -36.63 -18.57
CA VAL A 210 -8.08 -36.91 -19.99
C VAL A 210 -7.54 -38.33 -20.28
N ASP A 211 -8.22 -39.09 -21.13
CA ASP A 211 -7.84 -40.47 -21.51
C ASP A 211 -6.63 -40.48 -22.47
N ASP A 212 -6.67 -39.66 -23.50
CA ASP A 212 -5.57 -39.57 -24.47
C ASP A 212 -4.45 -38.66 -23.96
N LYS A 213 -3.41 -39.25 -23.40
CA LYS A 213 -2.22 -38.52 -22.92
C LYS A 213 -1.25 -38.13 -24.03
N ALA A 214 -1.45 -38.60 -25.27
CA ALA A 214 -0.59 -38.27 -26.44
C ALA A 214 -0.98 -36.91 -27.04
N GLN A 215 -2.22 -36.44 -26.81
CA GLN A 215 -2.69 -35.16 -27.34
C GLN A 215 -1.88 -33.97 -26.87
N PRO A 216 -1.81 -32.86 -27.65
CA PRO A 216 -1.15 -31.63 -27.28
C PRO A 216 -1.82 -30.95 -26.07
N VAL A 217 -1.04 -30.34 -25.17
CA VAL A 217 -1.56 -29.61 -23.99
C VAL A 217 -2.41 -28.42 -24.39
N ALA A 218 -2.25 -27.88 -25.58
CA ALA A 218 -2.99 -26.70 -26.09
C ALA A 218 -4.52 -26.79 -25.95
N THR A 219 -5.09 -28.01 -26.06
CA THR A 219 -6.54 -28.24 -25.96
C THR A 219 -7.08 -28.18 -24.53
N LEU A 220 -6.20 -28.19 -23.53
CA LEU A 220 -6.53 -28.33 -22.12
C LEU A 220 -6.08 -27.16 -21.24
N ILE A 221 -5.49 -26.15 -21.87
CA ILE A 221 -5.04 -24.95 -21.14
C ILE A 221 -6.24 -24.12 -20.67
N ASP A 222 -6.05 -23.49 -19.53
CA ASP A 222 -6.92 -22.44 -19.06
C ASP A 222 -6.36 -21.11 -19.60
N SER A 223 -7.03 -20.55 -20.61
CA SER A 223 -6.60 -19.30 -21.26
C SER A 223 -7.16 -18.04 -20.62
N ASP A 224 -8.22 -18.17 -19.79
CA ASP A 224 -8.80 -17.06 -19.01
C ASP A 224 -8.06 -16.92 -17.66
N VAL A 225 -6.74 -16.79 -17.72
CA VAL A 225 -5.93 -16.58 -16.52
C VAL A 225 -5.52 -15.13 -16.45
N LYS A 226 -5.98 -14.45 -15.40
CA LYS A 226 -5.51 -13.10 -15.09
C LYS A 226 -4.05 -13.15 -14.66
N SER A 227 -3.22 -12.32 -15.27
CA SER A 227 -1.84 -12.09 -14.87
C SER A 227 -1.74 -10.80 -14.06
N LEU A 228 -0.68 -10.72 -13.24
CA LEU A 228 -0.27 -9.50 -12.54
C LEU A 228 0.84 -8.81 -13.33
N GLN A 229 0.97 -7.50 -13.11
CA GLN A 229 2.11 -6.71 -13.60
C GLN A 229 3.18 -6.59 -12.49
N PRO A 230 4.46 -6.43 -12.82
CA PRO A 230 5.53 -6.30 -11.83
C PRO A 230 5.36 -5.13 -10.85
N GLU A 231 4.74 -4.05 -11.32
CA GLU A 231 4.54 -2.79 -10.58
C GLU A 231 3.32 -2.82 -9.66
N GLU A 232 2.40 -3.79 -9.84
CA GLU A 232 1.24 -3.96 -8.95
C GLU A 232 1.71 -4.34 -7.54
N CYS A 233 0.89 -4.03 -6.52
CA CYS A 233 1.24 -4.34 -5.14
C CYS A 233 0.77 -5.75 -4.71
N ILE A 234 1.34 -6.24 -3.61
CA ILE A 234 0.97 -7.56 -3.04
C ILE A 234 -0.54 -7.65 -2.72
N LEU A 235 -1.20 -6.52 -2.40
CA LEU A 235 -2.64 -6.50 -2.13
C LEU A 235 -3.47 -6.89 -3.36
N ASP A 236 -2.98 -6.61 -4.56
CA ASP A 236 -3.66 -7.00 -5.80
C ASP A 236 -3.55 -8.52 -6.01
N ALA A 237 -2.40 -9.12 -5.71
CA ALA A 237 -2.26 -10.57 -5.69
C ALA A 237 -3.21 -11.24 -4.69
N LEU A 238 -3.37 -10.67 -3.48
CA LEU A 238 -4.28 -11.18 -2.46
C LEU A 238 -5.75 -11.11 -2.91
N LYS A 239 -6.18 -10.05 -3.60
CA LYS A 239 -7.53 -9.94 -4.19
C LYS A 239 -7.79 -11.08 -5.20
N HIS A 240 -6.79 -11.39 -6.04
CA HIS A 240 -6.89 -12.49 -7.01
C HIS A 240 -7.02 -13.86 -6.35
N ILE A 241 -6.25 -14.14 -5.31
CA ILE A 241 -6.29 -15.42 -4.57
C ILE A 241 -7.61 -15.58 -3.82
N ARG A 242 -8.13 -14.52 -3.21
CA ARG A 242 -9.38 -14.55 -2.45
C ARG A 242 -10.58 -14.94 -3.33
N ASN A 243 -10.62 -14.47 -4.55
CA ASN A 243 -11.78 -14.63 -5.44
C ASN A 243 -11.76 -15.93 -6.26
N ARG A 244 -10.64 -16.65 -6.32
CA ARG A 244 -10.47 -17.90 -7.08
C ARG A 244 -9.56 -18.85 -6.31
N HIS A 245 -9.81 -20.17 -6.36
CA HIS A 245 -8.88 -21.19 -5.84
C HIS A 245 -7.62 -21.32 -6.74
N ILE A 246 -6.85 -20.23 -6.84
CA ILE A 246 -5.65 -20.15 -7.67
C ILE A 246 -4.44 -20.39 -6.76
N SER A 247 -3.62 -21.39 -7.09
CA SER A 247 -2.36 -21.70 -6.37
C SER A 247 -1.17 -20.86 -6.88
N THR A 248 -1.24 -20.45 -8.14
CA THR A 248 -0.16 -19.76 -8.85
C THR A 248 -0.73 -18.71 -9.79
N ILE A 249 -0.23 -17.49 -9.73
CA ILE A 249 -0.64 -16.37 -10.58
C ILE A 249 0.56 -16.00 -11.48
N PRO A 250 0.43 -15.99 -12.79
CA PRO A 250 1.49 -15.56 -13.69
C PRO A 250 1.71 -14.03 -13.58
N VAL A 251 2.96 -13.61 -13.75
CA VAL A 251 3.37 -12.22 -13.86
C VAL A 251 3.83 -11.97 -15.28
N THR A 252 3.26 -10.97 -15.93
CA THR A 252 3.56 -10.63 -17.32
C THR A 252 3.92 -9.16 -17.46
N ASP A 253 4.71 -8.83 -18.48
CA ASP A 253 4.91 -7.43 -18.87
C ASP A 253 3.70 -6.87 -19.67
N GLY A 254 3.76 -5.59 -20.03
CA GLY A 254 2.72 -4.90 -20.82
C GLY A 254 2.49 -5.50 -22.23
N THR A 255 3.38 -6.39 -22.71
CA THR A 255 3.24 -7.10 -24.01
C THR A 255 2.64 -8.48 -23.84
N GLY A 256 2.41 -8.94 -22.62
CA GLY A 256 1.93 -10.28 -22.26
C GLY A 256 3.02 -11.34 -22.20
N ARG A 257 4.31 -10.97 -22.21
CA ARG A 257 5.44 -11.87 -22.03
C ARG A 257 5.51 -12.29 -20.57
N LEU A 258 5.69 -13.59 -20.32
CA LEU A 258 5.80 -14.15 -18.97
C LEU A 258 7.15 -13.76 -18.35
N LEU A 259 7.11 -13.09 -17.20
CA LEU A 259 8.27 -12.68 -16.41
C LEU A 259 8.52 -13.62 -15.22
N GLY A 260 7.44 -14.06 -14.57
CA GLY A 260 7.52 -14.85 -13.36
C GLY A 260 6.17 -15.40 -12.93
N VAL A 261 6.13 -15.90 -11.70
CA VAL A 261 4.89 -16.34 -11.03
C VAL A 261 4.89 -15.93 -9.58
N VAL A 262 3.70 -15.62 -9.05
CA VAL A 262 3.45 -15.48 -7.63
C VAL A 262 2.70 -16.71 -7.14
N THR A 263 3.16 -17.31 -6.05
CA THR A 263 2.54 -18.50 -5.44
C THR A 263 1.98 -18.16 -4.07
N ARG A 264 1.07 -18.99 -3.55
CA ARG A 264 0.63 -18.86 -2.16
C ARG A 264 1.78 -18.94 -1.17
N SER A 265 2.77 -19.78 -1.44
CA SER A 265 3.95 -19.90 -0.56
C SER A 265 4.77 -18.61 -0.57
N SER A 266 5.06 -18.01 -1.75
CA SER A 266 5.81 -16.75 -1.79
C SER A 266 5.07 -15.63 -1.06
N LEU A 267 3.75 -15.54 -1.18
CA LEU A 267 2.93 -14.57 -0.45
C LEU A 267 2.95 -14.82 1.08
N LEU A 268 2.78 -16.08 1.50
CA LEU A 268 2.82 -16.44 2.93
C LEU A 268 4.20 -16.16 3.51
N THR A 269 5.28 -16.53 2.83
CA THR A 269 6.65 -16.23 3.29
C THR A 269 6.85 -14.74 3.44
N THR A 270 6.45 -13.95 2.45
CA THR A 270 6.57 -12.49 2.50
C THR A 270 5.76 -11.88 3.64
N LEU A 271 4.51 -12.29 3.80
CA LEU A 271 3.65 -11.77 4.88
C LEU A 271 4.08 -12.25 6.27
N SER A 272 4.69 -13.43 6.37
CA SER A 272 5.16 -13.95 7.67
C SER A 272 6.46 -13.30 8.12
N GLN A 273 7.27 -12.74 7.23
CA GLN A 273 8.50 -12.02 7.61
C GLN A 273 8.25 -10.89 8.62
N GLN A 274 7.09 -10.21 8.53
CA GLN A 274 6.70 -9.21 9.53
C GLN A 274 6.53 -9.76 10.97
N TYR A 275 6.37 -11.10 11.14
CA TYR A 275 6.15 -11.73 12.44
C TYR A 275 7.39 -12.41 13.01
N PHE A 276 8.33 -12.85 12.17
CA PHE A 276 9.53 -13.55 12.64
C PHE A 276 10.57 -12.61 13.23
N ASP A 277 10.59 -11.35 12.80
CA ASP A 277 11.55 -10.36 13.30
C ASP A 277 11.12 -9.65 14.59
N CYS A 278 9.90 -9.92 15.09
CA CYS A 278 9.46 -9.47 16.42
C CYS A 278 9.89 -10.40 17.57
N GLY A 279 10.60 -11.50 17.29
CA GLY A 279 10.92 -12.56 18.24
C GLY A 279 12.32 -12.53 18.86
N ASP A 280 13.25 -11.77 18.34
CA ASP A 280 14.66 -11.82 18.79
C ASP A 280 15.04 -10.81 19.89
N GLU A 281 14.07 -10.08 20.47
CA GLU A 281 14.33 -9.20 21.63
C GLU A 281 13.94 -9.82 22.99
N VAL A 282 13.76 -11.13 23.09
CA VAL A 282 13.54 -11.78 24.39
C VAL A 282 14.61 -12.84 24.61
N GLY A 283 15.75 -12.45 25.16
CA GLY A 283 16.67 -13.38 25.80
C GLY A 283 18.15 -13.08 25.65
N GLU A 284 18.68 -12.12 26.43
CA GLU A 284 19.90 -12.26 27.22
C GLU A 284 19.85 -11.32 28.42
#